data_97dcf8636d6ffa609c54382729cadaf2
#
_entry.id   97dcf8636d6ffa609c54382729cadaf2
#
_cell.length_a   1.000
_cell.length_b   1.000
_cell.length_c   1.000
_cell.angle_alpha   90.00
_cell.angle_beta   90.00
_cell.angle_gamma   90.00
#
_symmetry.space_group_name_H-M   'P 1'
#
loop_
_entity.id
_entity.type
_entity.pdbx_description
1 polymer ?
#
loop_
_entity_poly.entity_id
_entity_poly.type
_entity_poly.pdbx_seq_one_letter_code
_entity_poly.pdbx_strand_id
1 'polypeptide(L)'
;MKISTFLVLFLLFINCLYSQDSIKKVINYYDNKNISSIGFLKNEKPHGYWINYHNNGNLRSEGKFNNGLLDSTWKYYNTDGSLSQIINYINGIKNGDYYKYYEKYFTKCKYKNDTLVDTCYTFTYSKKLIKSIPYKNGVPDGMGYEYDTLDNRIITIYTYKNGFLLSRESINRYDENNKKTGKWIEIDNNKKLKHEIYYNNGLKYGVAKTYDIKTNELKSIQRYEADTMIVTSDVKIHDIKRDYYPNGNIKSIGSYYNDVPDGVRRDYDINGKIIASYIFRDGILEATGIIDEKGKYQGKWYYFYENGNIYETGNYRNNVKVGEWLVYDTLGNVIEKMEYLNGLLDGEYIFYYPNGNIKRKILYEDGLANGEYIEYNINGDVIAQGKLSNDERTDKWIYKVNNLLYEVYFTNDILNGKYEIKNYNTKQTLYKGRYFDGKPINKHYTFYENRETKLIESFDVAGERNGWEKLFDEQGYLIYKVLYRLDDVIRISNEKL
;
A
#
# COMPACT_ATOMS: atom_id res chain seq x y z
N MET A 1 -21.59 79.92 -33.61
CA MET A 1 -21.98 79.32 -32.31
C MET A 1 -21.98 77.80 -32.40
N LYS A 2 -20.81 77.16 -32.43
CA LYS A 2 -20.60 75.68 -32.41
C LYS A 2 -19.14 75.37 -31.98
N ILE A 3 -18.74 75.69 -30.77
CA ILE A 3 -17.39 75.33 -30.21
C ILE A 3 -17.50 74.90 -28.74
N SER A 4 -18.68 74.50 -28.27
CA SER A 4 -18.82 74.16 -26.84
C SER A 4 -19.13 72.69 -26.54
N THR A 5 -19.31 71.84 -27.57
CA THR A 5 -19.74 70.44 -27.35
C THR A 5 -18.59 69.41 -27.54
N PHE A 6 -17.43 69.82 -28.00
CA PHE A 6 -16.28 68.91 -28.25
C PHE A 6 -15.31 68.79 -27.08
N LEU A 7 -15.36 69.72 -26.12
CA LEU A 7 -14.42 69.70 -24.98
C LEU A 7 -14.90 68.86 -23.79
N VAL A 8 -16.19 68.59 -23.69
CA VAL A 8 -16.79 67.81 -22.62
C VAL A 8 -16.72 66.28 -22.92
N LEU A 9 -16.71 65.88 -24.20
CA LEU A 9 -16.50 64.44 -24.55
C LEU A 9 -15.04 64.00 -24.44
N PHE A 10 -14.07 64.89 -24.47
CA PHE A 10 -12.64 64.56 -24.34
C PHE A 10 -12.20 64.38 -22.88
N LEU A 11 -12.91 64.98 -21.93
CA LEU A 11 -12.66 64.82 -20.48
C LEU A 11 -13.31 63.57 -19.87
N LEU A 12 -14.30 62.95 -20.54
CA LEU A 12 -14.94 61.68 -20.13
C LEU A 12 -14.17 60.44 -20.64
N PHE A 13 -13.29 60.59 -21.62
CA PHE A 13 -12.48 59.50 -22.16
C PHE A 13 -11.10 59.33 -21.46
N ILE A 14 -10.70 60.26 -20.60
CA ILE A 14 -9.39 60.17 -19.89
C ILE A 14 -9.52 59.45 -18.53
N ASN A 15 -10.70 59.19 -18.01
CA ASN A 15 -10.90 58.44 -16.77
C ASN A 15 -11.09 56.91 -16.92
N CYS A 16 -10.83 56.38 -18.13
CA CYS A 16 -11.01 54.94 -18.39
C CYS A 16 -9.69 54.21 -18.67
N LEU A 17 -8.55 54.81 -18.39
CA LEU A 17 -7.24 54.19 -18.58
C LEU A 17 -6.30 54.58 -17.44
N TYR A 18 -6.27 53.76 -16.43
CA TYR A 18 -5.17 53.38 -15.56
C TYR A 18 -5.78 52.75 -14.28
N SER A 19 -6.37 51.60 -14.43
CA SER A 19 -6.28 50.63 -13.32
C SER A 19 -4.81 50.22 -13.25
N GLN A 20 -4.02 51.05 -12.57
CA GLN A 20 -2.65 50.69 -12.26
C GLN A 20 -2.72 49.47 -11.35
N ASP A 21 -2.39 48.30 -11.90
CA ASP A 21 -2.31 47.05 -11.14
C ASP A 21 -1.41 47.30 -9.92
N SER A 22 -1.99 47.59 -8.77
CA SER A 22 -1.22 47.87 -7.55
C SER A 22 -0.65 46.57 -7.00
N ILE A 23 0.64 46.39 -7.07
CA ILE A 23 1.36 45.29 -6.42
C ILE A 23 1.82 45.77 -5.05
N LYS A 24 1.30 45.14 -3.99
CA LYS A 24 1.63 45.44 -2.60
C LYS A 24 2.39 44.27 -1.96
N LYS A 25 3.55 44.51 -1.39
CA LYS A 25 4.24 43.52 -0.54
C LYS A 25 3.49 43.38 0.78
N VAL A 26 3.28 42.14 1.23
CA VAL A 26 2.67 41.84 2.52
C VAL A 26 3.55 40.90 3.32
N ILE A 27 3.53 41.09 4.65
CA ILE A 27 4.18 40.23 5.63
C ILE A 27 3.13 39.92 6.69
N ASN A 28 2.84 38.66 6.86
CA ASN A 28 1.92 38.18 7.88
C ASN A 28 2.71 37.55 9.04
N TYR A 29 2.13 37.57 10.21
CA TYR A 29 2.75 37.06 11.44
C TYR A 29 1.85 36.08 12.15
N TYR A 30 2.44 35.17 12.86
CA TYR A 30 1.78 34.37 13.88
C TYR A 30 1.54 35.17 15.17
N ASP A 31 0.74 34.65 16.08
CA ASP A 31 0.46 35.30 17.38
C ASP A 31 1.73 35.50 18.23
N ASN A 32 2.73 34.63 18.06
CA ASN A 32 4.05 34.74 18.70
C ASN A 32 4.98 35.78 18.05
N LYS A 33 4.48 36.55 17.08
CA LYS A 33 5.20 37.57 16.31
C LYS A 33 6.24 37.03 15.29
N ASN A 34 6.39 35.72 15.13
CA ASN A 34 7.19 35.16 14.06
C ASN A 34 6.48 35.39 12.74
N ILE A 35 7.27 35.56 11.68
CA ILE A 35 6.72 35.72 10.32
C ILE A 35 6.04 34.40 9.92
N SER A 36 4.77 34.49 9.49
CA SER A 36 4.04 33.34 8.95
C SER A 36 4.08 33.28 7.42
N SER A 37 4.11 34.44 6.76
CA SER A 37 4.27 34.48 5.30
C SER A 37 4.78 35.84 4.79
N ILE A 38 5.46 35.79 3.65
CA ILE A 38 5.91 36.96 2.89
C ILE A 38 5.49 36.77 1.44
N GLY A 39 4.90 37.78 0.83
CA GLY A 39 4.55 37.73 -0.58
C GLY A 39 4.04 39.06 -1.12
N PHE A 40 3.36 38.98 -2.26
CA PHE A 40 2.81 40.14 -2.95
C PHE A 40 1.35 39.93 -3.24
N LEU A 41 0.55 40.96 -3.10
CA LEU A 41 -0.84 41.01 -3.56
C LEU A 41 -0.92 41.87 -4.81
N LYS A 42 -1.66 41.40 -5.79
CA LYS A 42 -2.13 42.15 -6.95
C LYS A 42 -3.66 42.16 -6.91
N ASN A 43 -4.27 43.33 -6.79
CA ASN A 43 -5.73 43.47 -6.64
C ASN A 43 -6.28 42.56 -5.53
N GLU A 44 -5.65 42.61 -4.34
CA GLU A 44 -5.99 41.84 -3.12
C GLU A 44 -5.82 40.31 -3.26
N LYS A 45 -5.34 39.80 -4.37
CA LYS A 45 -5.06 38.38 -4.58
C LYS A 45 -3.57 38.09 -4.51
N PRO A 46 -3.17 36.97 -3.93
CA PRO A 46 -1.78 36.53 -3.96
C PRO A 46 -1.22 36.50 -5.38
N HIS A 47 -0.05 37.12 -5.59
CA HIS A 47 0.61 37.19 -6.88
C HIS A 47 2.13 37.17 -6.72
N GLY A 48 2.86 36.62 -7.70
CA GLY A 48 4.31 36.53 -7.65
C GLY A 48 4.79 35.50 -6.63
N TYR A 49 6.01 35.67 -6.14
CA TYR A 49 6.65 34.69 -5.27
C TYR A 49 6.20 34.85 -3.82
N TRP A 50 5.83 33.73 -3.18
CA TRP A 50 5.40 33.65 -1.79
C TRP A 50 6.28 32.69 -1.02
N ILE A 51 6.56 33.05 0.22
CA ILE A 51 7.31 32.25 1.19
C ILE A 51 6.42 32.14 2.43
N ASN A 52 6.17 30.93 2.89
CA ASN A 52 5.44 30.65 4.12
C ASN A 52 6.37 29.95 5.10
N TYR A 53 6.22 30.23 6.38
CA TYR A 53 7.04 29.70 7.45
C TYR A 53 6.20 28.87 8.42
N HIS A 54 6.80 27.91 9.08
CA HIS A 54 6.28 27.29 10.28
C HIS A 54 6.37 28.24 11.46
N ASN A 55 5.66 27.94 12.55
CA ASN A 55 5.66 28.80 13.76
C ASN A 55 7.03 28.86 14.45
N ASN A 56 7.90 27.85 14.24
CA ASN A 56 9.29 27.83 14.72
C ASN A 56 10.26 28.65 13.85
N GLY A 57 9.76 29.30 12.79
CA GLY A 57 10.56 30.14 11.87
C GLY A 57 11.17 29.38 10.71
N ASN A 58 11.12 28.06 10.68
CA ASN A 58 11.58 27.27 9.54
C ASN A 58 10.65 27.45 8.34
N LEU A 59 11.21 27.30 7.14
CA LEU A 59 10.47 27.39 5.89
C LEU A 59 9.39 26.30 5.85
N ARG A 60 8.13 26.67 5.54
CA ARG A 60 7.01 25.73 5.36
C ARG A 60 6.70 25.46 3.90
N SER A 61 6.65 26.53 3.08
CA SER A 61 6.44 26.39 1.65
C SER A 61 6.87 27.65 0.91
N GLU A 62 7.26 27.47 -0.35
CA GLU A 62 7.58 28.57 -1.25
C GLU A 62 7.14 28.27 -2.68
N GLY A 63 6.75 29.30 -3.43
CA GLY A 63 6.34 29.17 -4.82
C GLY A 63 5.68 30.42 -5.36
N LYS A 64 5.15 30.34 -6.57
CA LYS A 64 4.49 31.47 -7.22
C LYS A 64 2.99 31.33 -7.20
N PHE A 65 2.31 32.45 -6.97
CA PHE A 65 0.92 32.63 -7.27
C PHE A 65 0.73 33.45 -8.55
N ASN A 66 -0.27 33.08 -9.30
CA ASN A 66 -0.80 33.88 -10.42
C ASN A 66 -2.26 34.19 -10.14
N ASN A 67 -2.57 35.46 -9.83
CA ASN A 67 -3.93 35.93 -9.53
C ASN A 67 -4.68 35.09 -8.47
N GLY A 68 -4.00 34.74 -7.39
CA GLY A 68 -4.55 33.95 -6.28
C GLY A 68 -4.52 32.45 -6.45
N LEU A 69 -4.08 31.94 -7.60
CA LEU A 69 -3.94 30.51 -7.87
C LEU A 69 -2.47 30.09 -7.80
N LEU A 70 -2.22 28.92 -7.25
CA LEU A 70 -0.88 28.31 -7.27
C LEU A 70 -0.40 28.16 -8.71
N ASP A 71 0.82 28.56 -9.00
CA ASP A 71 1.42 28.48 -10.33
C ASP A 71 2.90 28.08 -10.27
N SER A 72 3.40 27.45 -11.34
CA SER A 72 4.77 26.97 -11.42
C SER A 72 5.13 25.97 -10.32
N THR A 73 6.39 25.92 -9.89
CA THR A 73 6.90 24.97 -8.90
C THR A 73 6.69 25.47 -7.49
N TRP A 74 6.07 24.66 -6.66
CA TRP A 74 5.94 24.84 -5.22
C TRP A 74 6.77 23.81 -4.48
N LYS A 75 7.51 24.28 -3.47
CA LYS A 75 8.25 23.44 -2.53
C LYS A 75 7.61 23.52 -1.16
N TYR A 76 7.53 22.38 -0.49
CA TYR A 76 6.98 22.24 0.85
C TYR A 76 8.02 21.57 1.75
N TYR A 77 8.10 22.01 3.00
CA TYR A 77 9.12 21.59 3.94
C TYR A 77 8.46 21.11 5.25
N ASN A 78 9.08 20.15 5.90
CA ASN A 78 8.72 19.71 7.23
C ASN A 78 9.08 20.76 8.28
N THR A 79 8.61 20.59 9.52
CA THR A 79 8.89 21.50 10.63
C THR A 79 10.38 21.57 11.01
N ASP A 80 11.16 20.52 10.73
CA ASP A 80 12.61 20.47 10.89
C ASP A 80 13.38 21.20 9.78
N GLY A 81 12.68 21.72 8.79
CA GLY A 81 13.25 22.40 7.62
C GLY A 81 13.65 21.46 6.48
N SER A 82 13.50 20.16 6.62
CA SER A 82 13.76 19.21 5.54
C SER A 82 12.72 19.34 4.43
N LEU A 83 13.15 19.16 3.17
CA LEU A 83 12.25 19.21 2.01
C LEU A 83 11.30 18.02 2.02
N SER A 84 9.99 18.31 2.03
CA SER A 84 8.93 17.30 2.08
C SER A 84 8.44 16.91 0.68
N GLN A 85 8.12 17.93 -0.15
CA GLN A 85 7.62 17.68 -1.51
C GLN A 85 7.80 18.86 -2.44
N ILE A 86 7.87 18.56 -3.74
CA ILE A 86 7.86 19.54 -4.82
C ILE A 86 6.69 19.21 -5.73
N ILE A 87 5.85 20.20 -6.01
CA ILE A 87 4.67 20.05 -6.86
C ILE A 87 4.67 21.16 -7.90
N ASN A 88 4.39 20.81 -9.16
CA ASN A 88 4.17 21.79 -10.22
C ASN A 88 2.70 22.06 -10.40
N TYR A 89 2.33 23.34 -10.52
CA TYR A 89 0.97 23.79 -10.73
C TYR A 89 0.85 24.64 -12.00
N ILE A 90 -0.30 24.58 -12.63
CA ILE A 90 -0.76 25.47 -13.67
C ILE A 90 -2.14 25.97 -13.26
N ASN A 91 -2.29 27.27 -12.97
CA ASN A 91 -3.56 27.86 -12.54
C ASN A 91 -4.26 27.10 -11.39
N GLY A 92 -3.52 26.73 -10.36
CA GLY A 92 -4.03 26.04 -9.18
C GLY A 92 -4.18 24.52 -9.32
N ILE A 93 -4.00 23.97 -10.53
CA ILE A 93 -4.15 22.57 -10.86
C ILE A 93 -2.76 21.91 -10.90
N LYS A 94 -2.57 20.76 -10.22
CA LYS A 94 -1.31 20.02 -10.29
C LYS A 94 -1.06 19.52 -11.71
N ASN A 95 0.07 19.92 -12.27
CA ASN A 95 0.42 19.56 -13.64
C ASN A 95 1.95 19.55 -13.81
N GLY A 96 2.54 18.42 -14.19
CA GLY A 96 3.98 18.25 -14.32
C GLY A 96 4.58 17.35 -13.24
N ASP A 97 5.90 17.46 -13.06
CA ASP A 97 6.63 16.61 -12.11
C ASP A 97 6.23 16.88 -10.65
N TYR A 98 6.11 15.80 -9.90
CA TYR A 98 5.86 15.75 -8.49
C TYR A 98 6.95 14.94 -7.80
N TYR A 99 7.54 15.47 -6.73
CA TYR A 99 8.52 14.78 -5.90
C TYR A 99 8.01 14.74 -4.47
N LYS A 100 8.11 13.58 -3.82
CA LYS A 100 7.85 13.40 -2.40
C LYS A 100 9.10 12.81 -1.74
N TYR A 101 9.57 13.44 -0.68
CA TYR A 101 10.79 13.09 0.03
C TYR A 101 10.46 12.41 1.35
N TYR A 102 11.16 11.33 1.66
CA TYR A 102 11.07 10.56 2.87
C TYR A 102 12.47 10.47 3.50
N GLU A 103 12.59 9.96 4.71
CA GLU A 103 13.87 9.90 5.41
C GLU A 103 15.01 9.23 4.60
N LYS A 104 14.72 8.13 3.91
CA LYS A 104 15.75 7.31 3.21
C LYS A 104 15.64 7.29 1.69
N TYR A 105 14.56 7.80 1.13
CA TYR A 105 14.28 7.74 -0.31
C TYR A 105 13.38 8.90 -0.74
N PHE A 106 13.22 9.09 -2.03
CA PHE A 106 12.23 9.98 -2.59
C PHE A 106 11.49 9.32 -3.74
N THR A 107 10.26 9.79 -3.99
CA THR A 107 9.43 9.34 -5.10
C THR A 107 9.28 10.46 -6.11
N LYS A 108 9.40 10.12 -7.40
CA LYS A 108 9.13 11.00 -8.53
C LYS A 108 7.93 10.48 -9.30
N CYS A 109 6.89 11.30 -9.44
CA CYS A 109 5.67 11.01 -10.21
C CYS A 109 5.36 12.18 -11.15
N LYS A 110 4.30 12.06 -11.90
CA LYS A 110 3.80 13.11 -12.79
C LYS A 110 2.30 13.30 -12.61
N TYR A 111 1.89 14.55 -12.46
CA TYR A 111 0.49 14.95 -12.51
C TYR A 111 0.10 15.47 -13.88
N LYS A 112 -1.13 15.18 -14.27
CA LYS A 112 -1.83 15.82 -15.38
C LYS A 112 -3.25 16.14 -14.90
N ASN A 113 -3.56 17.44 -14.77
CA ASN A 113 -4.86 17.91 -14.27
C ASN A 113 -5.28 17.23 -12.95
N ASP A 114 -4.49 17.41 -11.89
CA ASP A 114 -4.64 16.82 -10.55
C ASP A 114 -4.61 15.28 -10.49
N THR A 115 -4.43 14.61 -11.62
CA THR A 115 -4.45 13.16 -11.71
C THR A 115 -3.04 12.62 -11.93
N LEU A 116 -2.62 11.62 -11.16
CA LEU A 116 -1.36 10.90 -11.37
C LEU A 116 -1.43 10.12 -12.69
N VAL A 117 -0.38 10.29 -13.50
CA VAL A 117 -0.22 9.63 -14.79
C VAL A 117 1.20 9.10 -14.95
N ASP A 118 1.42 8.25 -15.97
CA ASP A 118 2.70 7.63 -16.30
C ASP A 118 3.20 6.73 -15.14
N THR A 119 4.50 6.59 -14.98
CA THR A 119 5.12 5.74 -13.95
C THR A 119 5.67 6.58 -12.81
N CYS A 120 5.32 6.23 -11.58
CA CYS A 120 5.96 6.73 -10.37
C CYS A 120 7.21 5.92 -10.08
N TYR A 121 8.32 6.61 -9.82
CA TYR A 121 9.61 6.03 -9.52
C TYR A 121 10.05 6.38 -8.10
N THR A 122 10.51 5.40 -7.34
CA THR A 122 11.11 5.61 -6.03
C THR A 122 12.61 5.39 -6.11
N PHE A 123 13.39 6.34 -5.58
CA PHE A 123 14.85 6.33 -5.62
C PHE A 123 15.45 6.50 -4.22
N THR A 124 16.62 5.93 -3.99
CA THR A 124 17.50 6.36 -2.89
C THR A 124 18.00 7.78 -3.15
N TYR A 125 18.52 8.45 -2.12
CA TYR A 125 19.20 9.76 -2.32
C TYR A 125 20.47 9.67 -3.18
N SER A 126 21.09 8.50 -3.27
CA SER A 126 22.17 8.22 -4.23
C SER A 126 21.66 7.94 -5.66
N LYS A 127 20.38 8.23 -5.93
CA LYS A 127 19.69 8.06 -7.23
C LYS A 127 19.59 6.62 -7.73
N LYS A 128 19.73 5.62 -6.86
CA LYS A 128 19.45 4.24 -7.24
C LYS A 128 17.95 3.99 -7.24
N LEU A 129 17.45 3.31 -8.25
CA LEU A 129 16.03 2.97 -8.38
C LEU A 129 15.66 1.88 -7.38
N ILE A 130 14.60 2.09 -6.58
CA ILE A 130 14.04 1.13 -5.64
C ILE A 130 12.77 0.50 -6.22
N LYS A 131 11.90 1.33 -6.81
CA LYS A 131 10.57 0.88 -7.24
C LYS A 131 10.05 1.71 -8.40
N SER A 132 9.28 1.08 -9.30
CA SER A 132 8.52 1.75 -10.34
C SER A 132 7.10 1.18 -10.39
N ILE A 133 6.09 2.06 -10.39
CA ILE A 133 4.67 1.69 -10.45
C ILE A 133 3.99 2.54 -11.51
N PRO A 134 3.38 1.94 -12.55
CA PRO A 134 2.62 2.67 -13.54
C PRO A 134 1.27 3.13 -12.97
N TYR A 135 0.86 4.35 -13.32
CA TYR A 135 -0.40 4.97 -12.94
C TYR A 135 -1.23 5.30 -14.17
N LYS A 136 -2.52 5.04 -14.08
CA LYS A 136 -3.52 5.41 -15.07
C LYS A 136 -4.74 5.95 -14.34
N ASN A 137 -5.20 7.15 -14.73
CA ASN A 137 -6.35 7.81 -14.09
C ASN A 137 -6.21 7.96 -12.55
N GLY A 138 -5.00 8.24 -12.08
CA GLY A 138 -4.74 8.50 -10.66
C GLY A 138 -4.46 7.25 -9.81
N VAL A 139 -4.63 6.06 -10.35
CA VAL A 139 -4.47 4.79 -9.63
C VAL A 139 -3.42 3.90 -10.28
N PRO A 140 -2.76 3.00 -9.53
CA PRO A 140 -1.86 1.99 -10.09
C PRO A 140 -2.58 1.11 -11.12
N ASP A 141 -2.02 0.97 -12.33
CA ASP A 141 -2.55 0.08 -13.38
C ASP A 141 -1.40 -0.40 -14.26
N GLY A 142 -1.19 -1.71 -14.36
CA GLY A 142 -0.12 -2.36 -15.12
C GLY A 142 0.92 -3.03 -14.24
N MET A 143 2.09 -3.31 -14.80
CA MET A 143 3.18 -4.00 -14.10
C MET A 143 4.11 -3.02 -13.41
N GLY A 144 4.21 -3.13 -12.09
CA GLY A 144 5.18 -2.42 -11.27
C GLY A 144 6.37 -3.32 -10.91
N TYR A 145 7.50 -2.71 -10.58
CA TYR A 145 8.75 -3.42 -10.31
C TYR A 145 9.44 -2.87 -9.06
N GLU A 146 10.06 -3.77 -8.31
CA GLU A 146 10.99 -3.42 -7.23
C GLU A 146 12.40 -3.89 -7.61
N TYR A 147 13.38 -3.08 -7.29
CA TYR A 147 14.76 -3.25 -7.73
C TYR A 147 15.71 -3.44 -6.54
N ASP A 148 16.69 -4.30 -6.70
CA ASP A 148 17.82 -4.35 -5.80
C ASP A 148 18.71 -3.11 -6.02
N THR A 149 19.03 -2.41 -4.95
CA THR A 149 19.82 -1.18 -5.02
C THR A 149 21.33 -1.39 -5.24
N LEU A 150 21.80 -2.64 -5.17
CA LEU A 150 23.20 -2.96 -5.40
C LEU A 150 23.52 -3.06 -6.90
N ASP A 151 22.70 -3.78 -7.64
CA ASP A 151 22.93 -4.12 -9.04
C ASP A 151 21.77 -3.77 -9.98
N ASN A 152 20.71 -3.15 -9.45
CA ASN A 152 19.54 -2.69 -10.20
C ASN A 152 18.72 -3.81 -10.88
N ARG A 153 18.89 -5.08 -10.46
CA ARG A 153 18.04 -6.18 -10.96
C ARG A 153 16.64 -6.07 -10.38
N ILE A 154 15.64 -6.50 -11.13
CA ILE A 154 14.27 -6.60 -10.65
C ILE A 154 14.18 -7.77 -9.66
N ILE A 155 13.66 -7.52 -8.48
CA ILE A 155 13.53 -8.51 -7.39
C ILE A 155 12.06 -8.79 -7.02
N THR A 156 11.13 -7.96 -7.48
CA THR A 156 9.69 -8.19 -7.32
C THR A 156 8.94 -7.61 -8.51
N ILE A 157 7.96 -8.35 -8.99
CA ILE A 157 6.99 -7.90 -9.99
C ILE A 157 5.64 -7.75 -9.29
N TYR A 158 4.99 -6.62 -9.50
CA TYR A 158 3.64 -6.31 -9.07
C TYR A 158 2.75 -6.23 -10.28
N THR A 159 1.54 -6.79 -10.22
CA THR A 159 0.52 -6.59 -11.25
C THR A 159 -0.63 -5.82 -10.64
N TYR A 160 -0.89 -4.63 -11.16
CA TYR A 160 -1.99 -3.78 -10.72
C TYR A 160 -3.07 -3.69 -11.80
N LYS A 161 -4.31 -3.57 -11.39
CA LYS A 161 -5.45 -3.28 -12.25
C LYS A 161 -6.42 -2.36 -11.54
N ASN A 162 -6.67 -1.18 -12.13
CA ASN A 162 -7.59 -0.16 -11.59
C ASN A 162 -7.35 0.17 -10.10
N GLY A 163 -6.09 0.24 -9.67
CA GLY A 163 -5.71 0.51 -8.28
C GLY A 163 -5.48 -0.74 -7.42
N PHE A 164 -5.97 -1.90 -7.85
CA PHE A 164 -5.87 -3.15 -7.07
C PHE A 164 -4.59 -3.90 -7.38
N LEU A 165 -3.95 -4.43 -6.35
CA LEU A 165 -2.81 -5.35 -6.49
C LEU A 165 -3.35 -6.76 -6.78
N LEU A 166 -3.20 -7.22 -8.02
CA LEU A 166 -3.63 -8.56 -8.42
C LEU A 166 -2.61 -9.64 -8.08
N SER A 167 -1.32 -9.33 -8.22
CA SER A 167 -0.26 -10.28 -7.88
C SER A 167 1.03 -9.59 -7.47
N ARG A 168 1.78 -10.27 -6.60
CA ARG A 168 3.14 -9.93 -6.21
C ARG A 168 4.02 -11.17 -6.38
N GLU A 169 4.99 -11.12 -7.28
CA GLU A 169 5.91 -12.21 -7.55
C GLU A 169 7.34 -11.81 -7.17
N SER A 170 7.93 -12.54 -6.24
CA SER A 170 9.35 -12.37 -5.90
C SER A 170 10.21 -13.14 -6.90
N ILE A 171 11.19 -12.45 -7.50
CA ILE A 171 12.10 -13.03 -8.50
C ILE A 171 13.54 -12.60 -8.22
N ASN A 172 14.50 -13.27 -8.84
CA ASN A 172 15.91 -12.89 -8.85
C ASN A 172 16.47 -12.66 -7.44
N ARG A 173 16.14 -13.52 -6.47
CA ARG A 173 16.56 -13.43 -5.08
C ARG A 173 17.83 -14.23 -4.83
N TYR A 174 18.65 -13.71 -3.92
CA TYR A 174 19.73 -14.47 -3.27
C TYR A 174 19.27 -14.88 -1.87
N ASP A 175 19.75 -16.02 -1.39
CA ASP A 175 19.62 -16.44 0.00
C ASP A 175 20.66 -15.76 0.91
N GLU A 176 20.67 -16.09 2.19
CA GLU A 176 21.62 -15.56 3.18
C GLU A 176 23.08 -15.90 2.89
N ASN A 177 23.34 -16.96 2.10
CA ASN A 177 24.66 -17.38 1.65
C ASN A 177 25.05 -16.80 0.28
N ASN A 178 24.31 -15.80 -0.20
CA ASN A 178 24.50 -15.16 -1.49
C ASN A 178 24.37 -16.12 -2.70
N LYS A 179 23.53 -17.16 -2.58
CA LYS A 179 23.22 -18.10 -3.64
C LYS A 179 21.87 -17.79 -4.26
N LYS A 180 21.75 -17.96 -5.58
CA LYS A 180 20.48 -17.80 -6.29
C LYS A 180 19.43 -18.74 -5.70
N THR A 181 18.20 -18.21 -5.45
CA THR A 181 17.06 -18.97 -4.95
C THR A 181 15.76 -18.53 -5.59
N GLY A 182 14.80 -19.47 -5.71
CA GLY A 182 13.50 -19.22 -6.33
C GLY A 182 13.56 -18.95 -7.83
N LYS A 183 12.54 -18.27 -8.33
CA LYS A 183 12.42 -17.94 -9.78
C LYS A 183 13.37 -16.81 -10.16
N TRP A 184 14.08 -17.02 -11.26
CA TRP A 184 14.94 -16.04 -11.91
C TRP A 184 14.47 -15.75 -13.32
N ILE A 185 14.50 -14.47 -13.69
CA ILE A 185 14.25 -14.01 -15.06
C ILE A 185 15.55 -13.40 -15.58
N GLU A 186 16.14 -14.04 -16.57
CA GLU A 186 17.38 -13.63 -17.21
C GLU A 186 17.10 -13.19 -18.65
N ILE A 187 17.67 -12.06 -19.07
CA ILE A 187 17.49 -11.49 -20.41
C ILE A 187 18.79 -11.64 -21.18
N ASP A 188 18.73 -12.35 -22.31
CA ASP A 188 19.78 -12.37 -23.32
C ASP A 188 19.42 -11.39 -24.43
N ASN A 189 19.93 -10.17 -24.35
CA ASN A 189 19.65 -9.13 -25.34
C ASN A 189 20.23 -9.44 -26.70
N ASN A 190 21.34 -10.18 -26.80
CA ASN A 190 21.97 -10.51 -28.07
C ASN A 190 21.12 -11.50 -28.86
N LYS A 191 20.57 -12.50 -28.17
CA LYS A 191 19.70 -13.53 -28.78
C LYS A 191 18.23 -13.12 -28.73
N LYS A 192 17.87 -11.99 -28.10
CA LYS A 192 16.49 -11.55 -27.90
C LYS A 192 15.63 -12.59 -27.17
N LEU A 193 16.21 -13.24 -26.17
CA LEU A 193 15.58 -14.30 -25.41
C LEU A 193 15.39 -13.88 -23.93
N LYS A 194 14.26 -14.26 -23.36
CA LYS A 194 13.96 -14.20 -21.94
C LYS A 194 13.95 -15.62 -21.38
N HIS A 195 14.73 -15.87 -20.34
CA HIS A 195 14.78 -17.16 -19.65
C HIS A 195 14.12 -17.04 -18.28
N GLU A 196 13.21 -17.94 -17.97
CA GLU A 196 12.63 -18.14 -16.64
C GLU A 196 13.23 -19.43 -16.08
N ILE A 197 14.02 -19.32 -15.02
CA ILE A 197 14.80 -20.44 -14.46
C ILE A 197 14.54 -20.46 -12.94
N TYR A 198 14.36 -21.66 -12.38
CA TYR A 198 14.28 -21.82 -10.94
C TYR A 198 15.64 -22.27 -10.39
N TYR A 199 16.00 -21.71 -9.22
CA TYR A 199 17.21 -22.04 -8.49
C TYR A 199 16.88 -22.51 -7.08
N ASN A 200 17.61 -23.50 -6.62
CA ASN A 200 17.64 -23.94 -5.24
C ASN A 200 19.09 -24.03 -4.80
N ASN A 201 19.46 -23.31 -3.72
CA ASN A 201 20.80 -23.28 -3.16
C ASN A 201 21.92 -22.94 -4.19
N GLY A 202 21.61 -22.07 -5.15
CA GLY A 202 22.50 -21.63 -6.22
C GLY A 202 22.52 -22.51 -7.48
N LEU A 203 21.89 -23.66 -7.44
CA LEU A 203 21.85 -24.61 -8.56
C LEU A 203 20.52 -24.54 -9.30
N LYS A 204 20.51 -24.67 -10.63
CA LYS A 204 19.29 -24.73 -11.41
C LYS A 204 18.49 -25.97 -11.04
N TYR A 205 17.19 -25.77 -10.83
CA TYR A 205 16.27 -26.81 -10.42
C TYR A 205 14.89 -26.64 -11.08
N GLY A 206 14.25 -27.75 -11.45
CA GLY A 206 12.91 -27.71 -12.05
C GLY A 206 12.93 -27.25 -13.52
N VAL A 207 11.81 -26.64 -13.94
CA VAL A 207 11.57 -26.28 -15.35
C VAL A 207 12.12 -24.90 -15.64
N ALA A 208 13.01 -24.81 -16.64
CA ALA A 208 13.43 -23.56 -17.26
C ALA A 208 12.68 -23.34 -18.57
N LYS A 209 12.18 -22.13 -18.80
CA LYS A 209 11.44 -21.73 -19.98
C LYS A 209 12.18 -20.60 -20.69
N THR A 210 12.25 -20.69 -22.03
CA THR A 210 12.85 -19.64 -22.86
C THR A 210 11.80 -19.07 -23.80
N TYR A 211 11.73 -17.74 -23.84
CA TYR A 211 10.77 -17.01 -24.65
C TYR A 211 11.47 -16.04 -25.57
N ASP A 212 10.86 -15.75 -26.72
CA ASP A 212 11.21 -14.61 -27.56
C ASP A 212 10.79 -13.32 -26.84
N ILE A 213 11.70 -12.33 -26.73
CA ILE A 213 11.41 -11.07 -25.99
C ILE A 213 10.30 -10.26 -26.66
N LYS A 214 10.23 -10.27 -28.01
CA LYS A 214 9.27 -9.41 -28.73
C LYS A 214 7.87 -10.01 -28.78
N THR A 215 7.79 -11.30 -29.07
CA THR A 215 6.51 -12.00 -29.30
C THR A 215 5.99 -12.64 -28.02
N ASN A 216 6.86 -12.80 -27.00
CA ASN A 216 6.61 -13.58 -25.78
C ASN A 216 6.24 -15.05 -26.09
N GLU A 217 6.63 -15.53 -27.28
CA GLU A 217 6.42 -16.90 -27.72
C GLU A 217 7.41 -17.84 -27.03
N LEU A 218 6.92 -18.95 -26.51
CA LEU A 218 7.75 -19.98 -25.88
C LEU A 218 8.60 -20.66 -26.95
N LYS A 219 9.94 -20.61 -26.81
CA LYS A 219 10.91 -21.20 -27.75
C LYS A 219 11.44 -22.55 -27.30
N SER A 220 11.62 -22.72 -25.98
CA SER A 220 12.07 -24.00 -25.41
C SER A 220 11.71 -24.15 -23.95
N ILE A 221 11.61 -25.40 -23.54
CA ILE A 221 11.48 -25.83 -22.15
C ILE A 221 12.63 -26.79 -21.87
N GLN A 222 13.30 -26.60 -20.73
CA GLN A 222 14.38 -27.47 -20.25
C GLN A 222 14.11 -27.81 -18.80
N ARG A 223 14.50 -28.98 -18.37
CA ARG A 223 14.42 -29.37 -16.94
C ARG A 223 15.82 -29.52 -16.37
N TYR A 224 16.00 -29.03 -15.16
CA TYR A 224 17.27 -29.13 -14.44
C TYR A 224 17.09 -29.81 -13.09
N GLU A 225 18.08 -30.57 -12.69
CA GLU A 225 18.25 -31.08 -11.33
C GLU A 225 19.70 -30.83 -10.92
N ALA A 226 19.90 -29.93 -9.94
CA ALA A 226 21.21 -29.53 -9.47
C ALA A 226 22.20 -29.18 -10.60
N ASP A 227 21.83 -28.21 -11.46
CA ASP A 227 22.54 -27.75 -12.69
C ASP A 227 22.66 -28.79 -13.81
N THR A 228 22.39 -30.05 -13.56
CA THR A 228 22.40 -31.07 -14.60
C THR A 228 21.14 -30.88 -15.44
N MET A 229 21.31 -30.55 -16.73
CA MET A 229 20.19 -30.58 -17.67
C MET A 229 19.77 -32.04 -17.82
N ILE A 230 18.61 -32.35 -17.28
CA ILE A 230 17.97 -33.63 -17.58
C ILE A 230 17.56 -33.49 -19.04
N VAL A 231 18.37 -34.14 -19.92
CA VAL A 231 18.06 -34.19 -21.34
C VAL A 231 16.76 -34.96 -21.50
N THR A 232 15.68 -34.22 -21.32
CA THR A 232 14.56 -34.50 -22.19
C THR A 232 14.91 -33.79 -23.50
N SER A 233 15.54 -34.49 -24.40
CA SER A 233 15.39 -34.16 -25.77
C SER A 233 13.89 -34.03 -25.93
N ASP A 234 13.35 -32.82 -26.00
CA ASP A 234 12.03 -32.66 -26.54
C ASP A 234 11.17 -31.75 -25.65
N VAL A 235 10.67 -30.75 -26.25
CA VAL A 235 9.29 -30.31 -26.10
C VAL A 235 8.49 -31.56 -25.71
N LYS A 236 7.96 -31.64 -24.48
CA LYS A 236 7.09 -32.74 -24.10
C LYS A 236 5.99 -32.82 -25.15
N ILE A 237 6.12 -33.72 -26.12
CA ILE A 237 5.04 -33.98 -27.08
C ILE A 237 4.00 -34.79 -26.29
N HIS A 238 2.94 -34.13 -25.93
CA HIS A 238 1.86 -34.79 -25.21
C HIS A 238 1.00 -35.59 -26.20
N ASP A 239 0.84 -36.83 -25.90
CA ASP A 239 -0.17 -37.66 -26.59
C ASP A 239 -1.55 -37.27 -26.10
N ILE A 240 -2.46 -37.00 -27.00
CA ILE A 240 -3.87 -36.78 -26.71
C ILE A 240 -4.61 -38.10 -26.78
N LYS A 241 -4.91 -38.69 -25.64
CA LYS A 241 -5.70 -39.91 -25.55
C LYS A 241 -7.19 -39.57 -25.44
N ARG A 242 -8.01 -40.38 -26.13
CA ARG A 242 -9.46 -40.26 -26.13
C ARG A 242 -10.08 -41.61 -25.83
N ASP A 243 -11.02 -41.60 -24.88
CA ASP A 243 -11.94 -42.73 -24.65
C ASP A 243 -13.30 -42.39 -25.20
N TYR A 244 -14.06 -43.42 -25.58
CA TYR A 244 -15.35 -43.24 -26.22
C TYR A 244 -16.44 -44.08 -25.49
N TYR A 245 -17.63 -43.54 -25.50
CA TYR A 245 -18.83 -44.30 -25.16
C TYR A 245 -19.19 -45.28 -26.28
N PRO A 246 -20.03 -46.34 -25.99
CA PRO A 246 -20.47 -47.29 -27.02
C PRO A 246 -21.22 -46.66 -28.19
N ASN A 247 -21.81 -45.47 -28.01
CA ASN A 247 -22.48 -44.71 -29.08
C ASN A 247 -21.49 -43.89 -29.96
N GLY A 248 -20.18 -43.96 -29.71
CA GLY A 248 -19.16 -43.24 -30.44
C GLY A 248 -18.86 -41.80 -29.91
N ASN A 249 -19.62 -41.31 -28.95
CA ASN A 249 -19.34 -40.02 -28.36
C ASN A 249 -18.11 -40.11 -27.42
N ILE A 250 -17.38 -39.01 -27.37
CA ILE A 250 -16.20 -38.92 -26.52
C ILE A 250 -16.61 -39.01 -25.04
N LYS A 251 -15.95 -39.92 -24.30
CA LYS A 251 -16.07 -40.10 -22.85
C LYS A 251 -15.03 -39.30 -22.10
N SER A 252 -13.77 -39.30 -22.59
CA SER A 252 -12.69 -38.48 -22.01
C SER A 252 -11.71 -38.07 -23.07
N ILE A 253 -11.08 -36.90 -22.86
CA ILE A 253 -9.91 -36.42 -23.59
C ILE A 253 -8.89 -35.99 -22.55
N GLY A 254 -7.67 -36.52 -22.64
CA GLY A 254 -6.59 -36.19 -21.73
C GLY A 254 -5.26 -36.02 -22.42
N SER A 255 -4.42 -35.20 -21.84
CA SER A 255 -3.03 -35.01 -22.24
C SER A 255 -2.12 -35.90 -21.41
N TYR A 256 -1.22 -36.63 -22.05
CA TYR A 256 -0.31 -37.62 -21.46
C TYR A 256 1.11 -37.44 -21.95
N TYR A 257 2.07 -37.66 -21.09
CA TYR A 257 3.48 -37.73 -21.45
C TYR A 257 4.05 -39.07 -20.95
N ASN A 258 4.60 -39.88 -21.85
CA ASN A 258 5.07 -41.24 -21.56
C ASN A 258 4.01 -42.08 -20.83
N ASP A 259 2.78 -42.07 -21.31
CA ASP A 259 1.62 -42.77 -20.73
C ASP A 259 1.16 -42.25 -19.36
N VAL A 260 1.82 -41.25 -18.80
CA VAL A 260 1.46 -40.61 -17.52
C VAL A 260 0.59 -39.39 -17.79
N PRO A 261 -0.53 -39.18 -17.08
CA PRO A 261 -1.33 -37.97 -17.23
C PRO A 261 -0.47 -36.72 -16.95
N ASP A 262 -0.45 -35.78 -17.89
CA ASP A 262 0.27 -34.51 -17.76
C ASP A 262 -0.45 -33.43 -18.58
N GLY A 263 -0.96 -32.40 -17.89
CA GLY A 263 -1.83 -31.39 -18.49
C GLY A 263 -3.31 -31.59 -18.17
N VAL A 264 -4.18 -31.13 -19.07
CA VAL A 264 -5.62 -31.12 -18.84
C VAL A 264 -6.28 -32.39 -19.37
N ARG A 265 -7.11 -33.04 -18.54
CA ARG A 265 -8.06 -34.07 -18.92
C ARG A 265 -9.48 -33.55 -18.70
N ARG A 266 -10.37 -33.80 -19.68
CA ARG A 266 -11.82 -33.54 -19.57
C ARG A 266 -12.59 -34.82 -19.71
N ASP A 267 -13.57 -35.00 -18.84
CA ASP A 267 -14.55 -36.07 -18.90
C ASP A 267 -15.90 -35.51 -19.35
N TYR A 268 -16.60 -36.27 -20.19
CA TYR A 268 -17.86 -35.84 -20.79
C TYR A 268 -18.97 -36.85 -20.43
N ASP A 269 -20.20 -36.37 -20.36
CA ASP A 269 -21.36 -37.25 -20.33
C ASP A 269 -21.66 -37.86 -21.72
N ILE A 270 -22.62 -38.77 -21.78
CA ILE A 270 -22.98 -39.46 -23.01
C ILE A 270 -23.53 -38.49 -24.10
N ASN A 271 -23.99 -37.32 -23.71
CA ASN A 271 -24.48 -36.26 -24.62
C ASN A 271 -23.39 -35.28 -25.05
N GLY A 272 -22.15 -35.45 -24.56
CA GLY A 272 -20.99 -34.60 -24.93
C GLY A 272 -20.84 -33.38 -24.05
N LYS A 273 -21.56 -33.25 -22.92
CA LYS A 273 -21.39 -32.18 -21.96
C LYS A 273 -20.18 -32.46 -21.06
N ILE A 274 -19.32 -31.47 -20.83
CA ILE A 274 -18.20 -31.59 -19.88
C ILE A 274 -18.80 -31.77 -18.45
N ILE A 275 -18.41 -32.82 -17.77
CA ILE A 275 -18.87 -33.15 -16.40
C ILE A 275 -17.74 -33.03 -15.39
N ALA A 276 -16.48 -33.13 -15.81
CA ALA A 276 -15.31 -32.91 -14.96
C ALA A 276 -14.10 -32.51 -15.82
N SER A 277 -13.21 -31.77 -15.20
CA SER A 277 -11.89 -31.45 -15.75
C SER A 277 -10.84 -31.66 -14.65
N TYR A 278 -9.70 -32.18 -15.03
CA TYR A 278 -8.59 -32.49 -14.14
C TYR A 278 -7.33 -31.83 -14.69
N ILE A 279 -6.50 -31.30 -13.81
CA ILE A 279 -5.19 -30.79 -14.14
C ILE A 279 -4.16 -31.69 -13.49
N PHE A 280 -3.31 -32.31 -14.33
CA PHE A 280 -2.24 -33.19 -13.87
C PHE A 280 -0.88 -32.58 -14.17
N ARG A 281 0.09 -32.86 -13.31
CA ARG A 281 1.50 -32.60 -13.55
C ARG A 281 2.28 -33.86 -13.19
N ASP A 282 2.98 -34.44 -14.18
CA ASP A 282 3.78 -35.66 -14.01
C ASP A 282 3.00 -36.78 -13.28
N GLY A 283 1.71 -36.96 -13.60
CA GLY A 283 0.82 -37.96 -13.02
C GLY A 283 0.15 -37.55 -11.72
N ILE A 284 0.55 -36.47 -11.09
CA ILE A 284 -0.04 -35.99 -9.84
C ILE A 284 -1.23 -35.09 -10.19
N LEU A 285 -2.36 -35.33 -9.56
CA LEU A 285 -3.54 -34.49 -9.69
C LEU A 285 -3.34 -33.20 -8.90
N GLU A 286 -3.24 -32.06 -9.61
CA GLU A 286 -3.10 -30.75 -9.00
C GLU A 286 -4.45 -30.06 -8.73
N ALA A 287 -5.41 -30.24 -9.64
CA ALA A 287 -6.72 -29.60 -9.48
C ALA A 287 -7.82 -30.37 -10.25
N THR A 288 -9.06 -30.17 -9.78
CA THR A 288 -10.26 -30.63 -10.50
C THR A 288 -11.39 -29.62 -10.41
N GLY A 289 -12.18 -29.52 -11.47
CA GLY A 289 -13.33 -28.63 -11.59
C GLY A 289 -13.96 -28.76 -12.97
N ILE A 290 -14.46 -27.65 -13.53
CA ILE A 290 -14.96 -27.60 -14.89
C ILE A 290 -14.15 -26.59 -15.69
N ILE A 291 -13.52 -27.03 -16.77
CA ILE A 291 -12.92 -26.19 -17.82
C ILE A 291 -13.85 -26.26 -19.03
N ASP A 292 -14.57 -25.20 -19.33
CA ASP A 292 -15.52 -25.18 -20.44
C ASP A 292 -14.82 -25.30 -21.82
N GLU A 293 -15.60 -25.33 -22.90
CA GLU A 293 -15.09 -25.46 -24.27
C GLU A 293 -14.19 -24.31 -24.70
N LYS A 294 -14.36 -23.13 -24.05
CA LYS A 294 -13.54 -21.93 -24.29
C LYS A 294 -12.30 -21.87 -23.41
N GLY A 295 -12.04 -22.92 -22.61
CA GLY A 295 -10.90 -22.99 -21.69
C GLY A 295 -11.10 -22.18 -20.39
N LYS A 296 -12.34 -21.78 -20.06
CA LYS A 296 -12.62 -21.01 -18.85
C LYS A 296 -13.01 -21.89 -17.69
N TYR A 297 -12.54 -21.59 -16.52
CA TYR A 297 -12.90 -22.24 -15.26
C TYR A 297 -14.31 -21.86 -14.85
N GLN A 298 -15.12 -22.86 -14.49
CA GLN A 298 -16.53 -22.75 -14.11
C GLN A 298 -16.82 -23.59 -12.88
N GLY A 299 -17.75 -23.14 -12.06
CA GLY A 299 -18.26 -23.90 -10.90
C GLY A 299 -17.20 -24.16 -9.83
N LYS A 300 -17.43 -25.23 -9.06
CA LYS A 300 -16.59 -25.57 -7.93
C LYS A 300 -15.28 -26.21 -8.36
N TRP A 301 -14.19 -25.75 -7.75
CA TRP A 301 -12.83 -26.22 -7.97
C TRP A 301 -12.22 -26.71 -6.69
N TYR A 302 -11.34 -27.73 -6.81
CA TYR A 302 -10.53 -28.30 -5.76
C TYR A 302 -9.09 -28.32 -6.24
N TYR A 303 -8.17 -27.83 -5.42
CA TYR A 303 -6.75 -27.90 -5.63
C TYR A 303 -6.15 -28.81 -4.56
N PHE A 304 -5.08 -29.54 -4.89
CA PHE A 304 -4.55 -30.59 -4.06
C PHE A 304 -3.09 -30.37 -3.74
N TYR A 305 -2.68 -30.75 -2.54
CA TYR A 305 -1.30 -31.00 -2.19
C TYR A 305 -0.81 -32.27 -2.89
N GLU A 306 0.54 -32.47 -2.96
CA GLU A 306 1.14 -33.68 -3.52
C GLU A 306 0.70 -34.98 -2.80
N ASN A 307 0.33 -34.89 -1.53
CA ASN A 307 -0.20 -36.01 -0.76
C ASN A 307 -1.67 -36.33 -1.06
N GLY A 308 -2.31 -35.58 -1.98
CA GLY A 308 -3.71 -35.76 -2.39
C GLY A 308 -4.72 -35.05 -1.49
N ASN A 309 -4.32 -34.42 -0.38
CA ASN A 309 -5.23 -33.62 0.44
C ASN A 309 -5.55 -32.29 -0.27
N ILE A 310 -6.78 -31.80 -0.06
CA ILE A 310 -7.20 -30.50 -0.59
C ILE A 310 -6.42 -29.40 0.12
N TYR A 311 -5.83 -28.48 -0.66
CA TYR A 311 -5.22 -27.26 -0.11
C TYR A 311 -6.10 -26.02 -0.33
N GLU A 312 -6.89 -25.97 -1.40
CA GLU A 312 -7.78 -24.85 -1.68
C GLU A 312 -9.04 -25.33 -2.38
N THR A 313 -10.21 -24.75 -2.07
CA THR A 313 -11.46 -24.98 -2.80
C THR A 313 -12.31 -23.71 -2.85
N GLY A 314 -13.02 -23.53 -3.95
CA GLY A 314 -13.94 -22.41 -4.15
C GLY A 314 -14.62 -22.48 -5.50
N ASN A 315 -15.28 -21.41 -5.89
CA ASN A 315 -16.03 -21.37 -7.13
C ASN A 315 -15.44 -20.38 -8.13
N TYR A 316 -15.44 -20.76 -9.40
CA TYR A 316 -15.15 -19.88 -10.53
C TYR A 316 -16.39 -19.59 -11.37
N ARG A 317 -16.43 -18.40 -11.92
CA ARG A 317 -17.32 -18.01 -13.02
C ARG A 317 -16.47 -17.31 -14.09
N ASN A 318 -16.29 -17.98 -15.25
CA ASN A 318 -15.48 -17.46 -16.37
C ASN A 318 -14.04 -17.06 -15.97
N ASN A 319 -13.32 -17.92 -15.26
CA ASN A 319 -11.96 -17.71 -14.72
C ASN A 319 -11.89 -16.71 -13.54
N VAL A 320 -13.03 -16.21 -13.03
CA VAL A 320 -13.09 -15.25 -11.95
C VAL A 320 -13.54 -15.96 -10.67
N LYS A 321 -12.78 -15.82 -9.58
CA LYS A 321 -13.18 -16.35 -8.25
C LYS A 321 -14.46 -15.67 -7.80
N VAL A 322 -15.40 -16.46 -7.28
CA VAL A 322 -16.68 -15.99 -6.74
C VAL A 322 -17.08 -16.78 -5.50
N GLY A 323 -17.80 -16.14 -4.58
CA GLY A 323 -18.31 -16.75 -3.35
C GLY A 323 -17.20 -17.19 -2.40
N GLU A 324 -17.52 -18.19 -1.59
CA GLU A 324 -16.62 -18.70 -0.55
C GLU A 324 -15.44 -19.48 -1.12
N TRP A 325 -14.25 -19.19 -0.59
CA TRP A 325 -13.01 -19.91 -0.82
C TRP A 325 -12.39 -20.34 0.49
N LEU A 326 -11.93 -21.58 0.54
CA LEU A 326 -11.33 -22.19 1.71
C LEU A 326 -9.91 -22.64 1.39
N VAL A 327 -8.96 -22.37 2.26
CA VAL A 327 -7.60 -22.89 2.22
C VAL A 327 -7.40 -23.80 3.41
N TYR A 328 -6.72 -24.92 3.19
CA TYR A 328 -6.48 -25.97 4.17
C TYR A 328 -4.99 -26.17 4.39
N ASP A 329 -4.61 -26.60 5.56
CA ASP A 329 -3.26 -27.15 5.83
C ASP A 329 -3.12 -28.58 5.27
N THR A 330 -1.91 -29.14 5.37
CA THR A 330 -1.60 -30.49 4.89
C THR A 330 -2.32 -31.61 5.69
N LEU A 331 -2.94 -31.28 6.82
CA LEU A 331 -3.72 -32.19 7.66
C LEU A 331 -5.22 -32.12 7.35
N GLY A 332 -5.63 -31.14 6.51
CA GLY A 332 -7.03 -30.94 6.13
C GLY A 332 -7.81 -29.98 7.06
N ASN A 333 -7.14 -29.26 7.95
CA ASN A 333 -7.77 -28.21 8.74
C ASN A 333 -7.90 -26.93 7.91
N VAL A 334 -9.03 -26.24 8.01
CA VAL A 334 -9.20 -24.92 7.39
C VAL A 334 -8.28 -23.91 8.10
N ILE A 335 -7.45 -23.22 7.33
CA ILE A 335 -6.54 -22.16 7.81
C ILE A 335 -6.97 -20.78 7.36
N GLU A 336 -7.69 -20.69 6.23
CA GLU A 336 -8.23 -19.43 5.72
C GLU A 336 -9.60 -19.65 5.08
N LYS A 337 -10.49 -18.68 5.28
CA LYS A 337 -11.79 -18.58 4.62
C LYS A 337 -11.95 -17.18 4.05
N MET A 338 -12.27 -17.07 2.78
CA MET A 338 -12.39 -15.82 2.04
C MET A 338 -13.71 -15.77 1.28
N GLU A 339 -14.24 -14.58 1.08
CA GLU A 339 -15.37 -14.33 0.20
C GLU A 339 -14.95 -13.48 -0.99
N TYR A 340 -15.35 -13.87 -2.19
CA TYR A 340 -15.03 -13.20 -3.45
C TYR A 340 -16.29 -12.76 -4.19
N LEU A 341 -16.29 -11.51 -4.63
CA LEU A 341 -17.25 -10.98 -5.60
C LEU A 341 -16.48 -10.48 -6.84
N ASN A 342 -16.78 -11.06 -8.02
CA ASN A 342 -16.16 -10.70 -9.29
C ASN A 342 -14.62 -10.71 -9.26
N GLY A 343 -14.01 -11.63 -8.51
CA GLY A 343 -12.57 -11.81 -8.42
C GLY A 343 -11.87 -10.93 -7.39
N LEU A 344 -12.59 -10.06 -6.72
CA LEU A 344 -12.09 -9.26 -5.60
C LEU A 344 -12.56 -9.87 -4.28
N LEU A 345 -11.76 -9.71 -3.23
CA LEU A 345 -12.20 -10.00 -1.87
C LEU A 345 -13.37 -9.06 -1.53
N ASP A 346 -14.50 -9.64 -1.15
CA ASP A 346 -15.71 -8.91 -0.79
C ASP A 346 -16.50 -9.76 0.21
N GLY A 347 -16.55 -9.29 1.46
CA GLY A 347 -17.08 -10.04 2.58
C GLY A 347 -16.03 -10.37 3.63
N GLU A 348 -16.25 -11.43 4.41
CA GLU A 348 -15.36 -11.82 5.49
C GLU A 348 -14.12 -12.55 4.97
N TYR A 349 -12.93 -12.14 5.45
CA TYR A 349 -11.69 -12.89 5.36
C TYR A 349 -11.29 -13.35 6.76
N ILE A 350 -11.30 -14.66 6.99
CA ILE A 350 -11.06 -15.28 8.29
C ILE A 350 -9.79 -16.13 8.23
N PHE A 351 -8.92 -15.95 9.20
CA PHE A 351 -7.75 -16.79 9.45
C PHE A 351 -7.99 -17.64 10.68
N TYR A 352 -7.51 -18.86 10.67
CA TYR A 352 -7.66 -19.80 11.77
C TYR A 352 -6.31 -20.20 12.37
N TYR A 353 -6.31 -20.54 13.64
CA TYR A 353 -5.24 -21.26 14.30
C TYR A 353 -5.31 -22.77 13.98
N PRO A 354 -4.20 -23.54 14.15
CA PRO A 354 -4.23 -25.00 13.92
C PRO A 354 -5.22 -25.76 14.80
N ASN A 355 -5.67 -25.20 15.92
CA ASN A 355 -6.69 -25.77 16.78
C ASN A 355 -8.13 -25.46 16.31
N GLY A 356 -8.30 -24.79 15.17
CA GLY A 356 -9.58 -24.41 14.58
C GLY A 356 -10.20 -23.12 15.14
N ASN A 357 -9.60 -22.50 16.16
CA ASN A 357 -10.05 -21.21 16.64
C ASN A 357 -9.74 -20.09 15.63
N ILE A 358 -10.61 -19.09 15.57
CA ILE A 358 -10.39 -17.93 14.73
C ILE A 358 -9.16 -17.17 15.26
N LYS A 359 -8.24 -16.87 14.35
CA LYS A 359 -7.06 -16.02 14.61
C LYS A 359 -7.34 -14.56 14.27
N ARG A 360 -8.03 -14.33 13.14
CA ARG A 360 -8.31 -12.99 12.65
C ARG A 360 -9.54 -12.97 11.75
N LYS A 361 -10.32 -11.91 11.86
CA LYS A 361 -11.42 -11.58 10.95
C LYS A 361 -11.21 -10.18 10.40
N ILE A 362 -11.38 -10.03 9.11
CA ILE A 362 -11.28 -8.75 8.41
C ILE A 362 -12.45 -8.67 7.44
N LEU A 363 -13.15 -7.55 7.42
CA LEU A 363 -14.18 -7.29 6.42
C LEU A 363 -13.55 -6.60 5.20
N TYR A 364 -13.81 -7.14 4.02
CA TYR A 364 -13.36 -6.59 2.72
C TYR A 364 -14.55 -6.10 1.91
N GLU A 365 -14.33 -5.05 1.14
CA GLU A 365 -15.26 -4.49 0.17
C GLU A 365 -14.46 -4.09 -1.07
N ASP A 366 -14.84 -4.59 -2.25
CA ASP A 366 -14.16 -4.33 -3.53
C ASP A 366 -12.64 -4.56 -3.50
N GLY A 367 -12.17 -5.56 -2.75
CA GLY A 367 -10.76 -5.96 -2.66
C GLY A 367 -9.93 -5.17 -1.65
N LEU A 368 -10.51 -4.23 -0.92
CA LEU A 368 -9.87 -3.47 0.15
C LEU A 368 -10.45 -3.87 1.50
N ALA A 369 -9.61 -3.88 2.54
CA ALA A 369 -10.10 -4.05 3.89
C ALA A 369 -10.90 -2.79 4.30
N ASN A 370 -12.22 -2.96 4.42
CA ASN A 370 -13.16 -1.87 4.70
C ASN A 370 -14.23 -2.35 5.67
N GLY A 371 -14.09 -2.03 6.94
CA GLY A 371 -14.99 -2.46 8.01
C GLY A 371 -14.28 -2.99 9.24
N GLU A 372 -14.87 -3.96 9.88
CA GLU A 372 -14.34 -4.51 11.13
C GLU A 372 -13.07 -5.32 10.93
N TYR A 373 -12.15 -5.14 11.86
CA TYR A 373 -10.96 -5.96 12.08
C TYR A 373 -10.97 -6.50 13.50
N ILE A 374 -10.85 -7.81 13.67
CA ILE A 374 -10.74 -8.45 14.98
C ILE A 374 -9.62 -9.50 14.93
N GLU A 375 -8.74 -9.44 15.92
CA GLU A 375 -7.68 -10.44 16.11
C GLU A 375 -7.80 -11.10 17.48
N TYR A 376 -7.62 -12.40 17.50
CA TYR A 376 -7.76 -13.24 18.68
C TYR A 376 -6.43 -13.93 19.02
N ASN A 377 -6.21 -14.24 20.27
CA ASN A 377 -5.18 -15.18 20.67
C ASN A 377 -5.64 -16.63 20.43
N ILE A 378 -4.73 -17.60 20.65
CA ILE A 378 -5.04 -19.03 20.43
C ILE A 378 -6.17 -19.58 21.31
N ASN A 379 -6.46 -18.90 22.44
CA ASN A 379 -7.55 -19.27 23.36
C ASN A 379 -8.91 -18.67 22.96
N GLY A 380 -8.95 -17.80 21.94
CA GLY A 380 -10.14 -17.11 21.47
C GLY A 380 -10.42 -15.75 22.15
N ASP A 381 -9.50 -15.24 23.01
CA ASP A 381 -9.64 -13.90 23.56
C ASP A 381 -9.28 -12.84 22.50
N VAL A 382 -10.05 -11.77 22.43
CA VAL A 382 -9.74 -10.63 21.56
C VAL A 382 -8.47 -9.91 22.06
N ILE A 383 -7.49 -9.78 21.18
CA ILE A 383 -6.21 -9.08 21.44
C ILE A 383 -6.07 -7.77 20.65
N ALA A 384 -6.77 -7.66 19.52
CA ALA A 384 -6.89 -6.41 18.78
C ALA A 384 -8.25 -6.31 18.11
N GLN A 385 -8.84 -5.11 18.10
CA GLN A 385 -10.05 -4.83 17.32
C GLN A 385 -10.14 -3.37 16.95
N GLY A 386 -10.71 -3.10 15.79
CA GLY A 386 -10.92 -1.75 15.29
C GLY A 386 -11.62 -1.76 13.95
N LYS A 387 -11.49 -0.66 13.24
CA LYS A 387 -12.10 -0.48 11.93
C LYS A 387 -11.02 -0.11 10.91
N LEU A 388 -11.11 -0.71 9.74
CA LEU A 388 -10.33 -0.36 8.56
C LEU A 388 -11.20 0.43 7.58
N SER A 389 -10.58 1.31 6.83
CA SER A 389 -11.16 1.99 5.68
C SER A 389 -10.09 2.07 4.60
N ASN A 390 -10.33 1.41 3.47
CA ASN A 390 -9.37 1.31 2.36
C ASN A 390 -7.98 0.83 2.81
N ASP A 391 -7.93 -0.29 3.56
CA ASP A 391 -6.73 -0.91 4.15
C ASP A 391 -6.06 -0.12 5.29
N GLU A 392 -6.57 1.07 5.65
CA GLU A 392 -5.99 1.93 6.69
C GLU A 392 -6.85 1.92 7.95
N ARG A 393 -6.22 1.94 9.13
CA ARG A 393 -6.92 2.01 10.40
C ARG A 393 -7.63 3.36 10.54
N THR A 394 -8.90 3.29 10.93
CA THR A 394 -9.71 4.48 11.22
C THR A 394 -10.48 4.30 12.52
N ASP A 395 -10.97 5.39 13.08
CA ASP A 395 -11.75 5.41 14.31
C ASP A 395 -11.03 4.80 15.52
N LYS A 396 -11.78 4.18 16.41
CA LYS A 396 -11.30 3.58 17.67
C LYS A 396 -10.70 2.21 17.43
N TRP A 397 -9.47 2.02 17.94
CA TRP A 397 -8.81 0.73 18.03
C TRP A 397 -8.56 0.35 19.49
N ILE A 398 -8.69 -0.93 19.78
CA ILE A 398 -8.41 -1.53 21.08
C ILE A 398 -7.34 -2.61 20.87
N TYR A 399 -6.27 -2.55 21.66
CA TYR A 399 -5.23 -3.57 21.70
C TYR A 399 -5.06 -4.08 23.13
N LYS A 400 -4.96 -5.39 23.29
CA LYS A 400 -4.61 -6.04 24.56
C LYS A 400 -3.22 -6.62 24.44
N VAL A 401 -2.27 -6.05 25.15
CA VAL A 401 -0.87 -6.51 25.17
C VAL A 401 -0.52 -6.82 26.62
N ASN A 402 -0.28 -8.10 26.93
CA ASN A 402 -0.11 -8.57 28.30
C ASN A 402 -1.28 -8.13 29.19
N ASN A 403 -0.98 -7.39 30.27
CA ASN A 403 -1.99 -6.85 31.18
C ASN A 403 -2.39 -5.39 30.87
N LEU A 404 -2.08 -4.91 29.67
CA LEU A 404 -2.42 -3.55 29.25
C LEU A 404 -3.48 -3.56 28.17
N LEU A 405 -4.42 -2.62 28.29
CA LEU A 405 -5.45 -2.31 27.30
C LEU A 405 -5.19 -0.92 26.73
N TYR A 406 -4.94 -0.86 25.43
CA TYR A 406 -4.77 0.39 24.70
C TYR A 406 -6.09 0.74 24.00
N GLU A 407 -6.60 1.94 24.24
CA GLU A 407 -7.69 2.54 23.48
C GLU A 407 -7.12 3.73 22.70
N VAL A 408 -7.03 3.60 21.38
CA VAL A 408 -6.39 4.58 20.52
C VAL A 408 -7.29 4.91 19.34
N TYR A 409 -7.12 6.11 18.78
CA TYR A 409 -7.91 6.56 17.64
C TYR A 409 -6.99 6.86 16.46
N PHE A 410 -7.41 6.43 15.27
CA PHE A 410 -6.69 6.64 14.03
C PHE A 410 -7.55 7.38 13.00
N THR A 411 -6.86 8.05 12.09
CA THR A 411 -7.38 8.52 10.82
C THR A 411 -6.32 8.19 9.78
N ASN A 412 -6.64 7.30 8.85
CA ASN A 412 -5.72 6.85 7.79
C ASN A 412 -4.36 6.39 8.35
N ASP A 413 -4.40 5.43 9.29
CA ASP A 413 -3.24 4.88 10.02
C ASP A 413 -2.47 5.87 10.92
N ILE A 414 -2.86 7.13 10.95
CA ILE A 414 -2.23 8.16 11.77
C ILE A 414 -3.00 8.30 13.09
N LEU A 415 -2.30 8.33 14.22
CA LEU A 415 -2.91 8.60 15.51
C LEU A 415 -3.62 9.96 15.51
N ASN A 416 -4.92 9.94 15.72
CA ASN A 416 -5.74 11.15 15.68
C ASN A 416 -6.92 11.03 16.64
N GLY A 417 -6.83 11.65 17.79
CA GLY A 417 -7.87 11.59 18.83
C GLY A 417 -7.35 11.14 20.18
N LYS A 418 -8.20 10.45 20.91
CA LYS A 418 -7.90 9.96 22.27
C LYS A 418 -6.88 8.81 22.20
N TYR A 419 -5.97 8.82 23.17
CA TYR A 419 -5.03 7.72 23.43
C TYR A 419 -5.08 7.40 24.93
N GLU A 420 -5.40 6.17 25.29
CA GLU A 420 -5.53 5.74 26.67
C GLU A 420 -4.93 4.35 26.87
N ILE A 421 -4.17 4.18 27.97
CA ILE A 421 -3.65 2.88 28.40
C ILE A 421 -4.29 2.57 29.75
N LYS A 422 -4.85 1.39 29.88
CA LYS A 422 -5.45 0.88 31.11
C LYS A 422 -4.80 -0.44 31.54
N ASN A 423 -4.77 -0.69 32.82
CA ASN A 423 -4.57 -2.05 33.33
C ASN A 423 -5.79 -2.91 32.91
N TYR A 424 -5.55 -4.03 32.24
CA TYR A 424 -6.63 -4.87 31.70
C TYR A 424 -7.53 -5.44 32.80
N ASN A 425 -6.95 -5.89 33.93
CA ASN A 425 -7.69 -6.56 35.02
C ASN A 425 -8.43 -5.55 35.88
N THR A 426 -7.75 -4.48 36.32
CA THR A 426 -8.33 -3.49 37.24
C THR A 426 -9.14 -2.39 36.55
N LYS A 427 -9.05 -2.29 35.22
CA LYS A 427 -9.62 -1.23 34.38
C LYS A 427 -9.10 0.17 34.71
N GLN A 428 -8.06 0.26 35.52
CA GLN A 428 -7.47 1.53 35.91
C GLN A 428 -6.72 2.16 34.73
N THR A 429 -6.94 3.45 34.52
CA THR A 429 -6.16 4.24 33.55
C THR A 429 -4.75 4.45 34.09
N LEU A 430 -3.75 4.08 33.30
CA LEU A 430 -2.31 4.27 33.58
C LEU A 430 -1.75 5.45 32.79
N TYR A 431 -2.34 5.73 31.62
CA TYR A 431 -1.95 6.85 30.78
C TYR A 431 -3.17 7.33 29.98
N LYS A 432 -3.26 8.66 29.77
CA LYS A 432 -4.24 9.26 28.86
C LYS A 432 -3.69 10.53 28.22
N GLY A 433 -4.01 10.73 26.96
CA GLY A 433 -3.64 11.91 26.19
C GLY A 433 -4.47 12.05 24.93
N ARG A 434 -4.11 12.99 24.09
CA ARG A 434 -4.70 13.18 22.76
C ARG A 434 -3.60 13.38 21.73
N TYR A 435 -3.86 12.88 20.54
CA TYR A 435 -3.00 13.04 19.38
C TYR A 435 -3.75 13.75 18.26
N PHE A 436 -3.03 14.49 17.45
CA PHE A 436 -3.50 15.07 16.21
C PHE A 436 -2.40 14.94 15.17
N ASP A 437 -2.72 14.37 14.01
CA ASP A 437 -1.78 14.09 12.93
C ASP A 437 -0.49 13.38 13.41
N GLY A 438 -0.67 12.35 14.25
CA GLY A 438 0.40 11.53 14.82
C GLY A 438 1.18 12.20 15.97
N LYS A 439 0.89 13.45 16.31
CA LYS A 439 1.62 14.22 17.33
C LYS A 439 0.79 14.37 18.61
N PRO A 440 1.43 14.33 19.77
CA PRO A 440 0.74 14.58 21.03
C PRO A 440 0.27 16.03 21.09
N ILE A 441 -0.95 16.27 21.59
CA ILE A 441 -1.50 17.61 21.80
C ILE A 441 -2.16 17.73 23.17
N ASN A 442 -2.24 18.94 23.70
CA ASN A 442 -2.85 19.24 25.00
C ASN A 442 -2.09 18.59 26.16
N LYS A 443 -2.79 18.21 27.24
CA LYS A 443 -2.20 17.58 28.41
C LYS A 443 -2.27 16.08 28.32
N HIS A 444 -1.13 15.44 28.61
CA HIS A 444 -1.00 14.00 28.79
C HIS A 444 -0.77 13.70 30.27
N TYR A 445 -1.33 12.60 30.73
CA TYR A 445 -1.31 12.19 32.12
C TYR A 445 -0.83 10.75 32.23
N THR A 446 0.14 10.51 33.09
CA THR A 446 0.53 9.18 33.55
C THR A 446 0.10 9.02 34.99
N PHE A 447 -0.34 7.84 35.40
CA PHE A 447 -0.84 7.54 36.74
C PHE A 447 -0.05 6.41 37.37
N TYR A 448 0.04 6.46 38.71
CA TYR A 448 0.50 5.34 39.52
C TYR A 448 -0.61 4.27 39.68
N GLU A 449 -0.25 3.08 40.19
CA GLU A 449 -1.21 2.00 40.43
C GLU A 449 -2.27 2.37 41.50
N ASN A 450 -1.96 3.28 42.41
CA ASN A 450 -2.90 3.82 43.40
C ASN A 450 -3.86 4.88 42.83
N ARG A 451 -3.81 5.17 41.53
CA ARG A 451 -4.58 6.17 40.76
C ARG A 451 -4.12 7.61 40.90
N GLU A 452 -3.14 7.88 41.77
CA GLU A 452 -2.56 9.21 41.85
C GLU A 452 -1.82 9.57 40.54
N THR A 453 -1.84 10.86 40.22
CA THR A 453 -1.14 11.35 39.02
C THR A 453 0.36 11.27 39.25
N LYS A 454 1.07 10.59 38.33
CA LYS A 454 2.52 10.49 38.31
C LYS A 454 3.16 11.63 37.52
N LEU A 455 2.68 11.86 36.31
CA LEU A 455 3.26 12.84 35.40
C LEU A 455 2.14 13.58 34.64
N ILE A 456 2.32 14.87 34.48
CA ILE A 456 1.53 15.72 33.59
C ILE A 456 2.50 16.35 32.60
N GLU A 457 2.28 16.14 31.31
CA GLU A 457 2.99 16.78 30.21
C GLU A 457 2.03 17.68 29.44
N SER A 458 2.52 18.78 28.89
CA SER A 458 1.69 19.72 28.11
C SER A 458 2.33 19.92 26.73
N PHE A 459 1.53 19.73 25.70
CA PHE A 459 1.93 19.86 24.30
C PHE A 459 1.07 20.91 23.60
N ASP A 460 1.65 21.60 22.63
CA ASP A 460 0.93 22.49 21.74
C ASP A 460 0.33 21.73 20.55
N VAL A 461 -0.25 22.47 19.61
CA VAL A 461 -0.87 21.89 18.40
C VAL A 461 0.15 21.36 17.38
N ALA A 462 1.43 21.70 17.51
CA ALA A 462 2.50 21.19 16.69
C ALA A 462 3.13 19.92 17.28
N GLY A 463 2.71 19.52 18.49
CA GLY A 463 3.23 18.37 19.21
C GLY A 463 4.50 18.65 20.01
N GLU A 464 4.87 19.92 20.15
CA GLU A 464 6.05 20.34 20.92
C GLU A 464 5.65 20.54 22.41
N ARG A 465 6.55 20.22 23.33
CA ARG A 465 6.31 20.48 24.76
C ARG A 465 6.14 21.97 24.98
N ASN A 466 4.97 22.36 25.48
CA ASN A 466 4.65 23.76 25.70
C ASN A 466 3.78 23.91 26.94
N GLY A 467 4.37 24.43 28.02
CA GLY A 467 3.74 24.53 29.34
C GLY A 467 4.47 23.74 30.40
N TRP A 468 3.79 23.55 31.55
CA TRP A 468 4.38 22.85 32.67
C TRP A 468 4.32 21.33 32.51
N GLU A 469 5.48 20.67 32.57
CA GLU A 469 5.63 19.27 32.94
C GLU A 469 5.69 19.19 34.47
N LYS A 470 4.97 18.26 35.08
CA LYS A 470 4.89 18.09 36.54
C LYS A 470 5.02 16.63 36.90
N LEU A 471 5.99 16.28 37.75
CA LEU A 471 6.16 14.95 38.31
C LEU A 471 5.71 14.95 39.78
N PHE A 472 4.94 13.95 40.16
CA PHE A 472 4.42 13.77 41.51
C PHE A 472 4.88 12.41 42.06
N ASP A 473 4.92 12.28 43.39
CA ASP A 473 5.12 10.99 44.04
C ASP A 473 3.80 10.21 44.20
N GLU A 474 3.88 9.00 44.75
CA GLU A 474 2.71 8.12 44.95
C GLU A 474 1.69 8.66 45.96
N GLN A 475 2.04 9.66 46.77
CA GLN A 475 1.18 10.35 47.71
C GLN A 475 0.54 11.60 47.10
N GLY A 476 0.89 11.95 45.85
CA GLY A 476 0.37 13.10 45.11
C GLY A 476 1.13 14.41 45.38
N TYR A 477 2.27 14.37 46.10
CA TYR A 477 3.10 15.57 46.31
C TYR A 477 3.96 15.85 45.08
N LEU A 478 4.08 17.13 44.74
CA LEU A 478 4.89 17.57 43.60
C LEU A 478 6.38 17.37 43.89
N ILE A 479 7.06 16.57 43.08
CA ILE A 479 8.51 16.32 43.17
C ILE A 479 9.28 17.43 42.45
N TYR A 480 8.92 17.70 41.19
CA TYR A 480 9.46 18.79 40.40
C TYR A 480 8.49 19.23 39.32
N LYS A 481 8.74 20.40 38.76
CA LYS A 481 8.09 20.92 37.57
C LYS A 481 9.11 21.60 36.65
N VAL A 482 8.93 21.38 35.33
CA VAL A 482 9.73 21.99 34.29
C VAL A 482 8.81 22.77 33.35
N LEU A 483 9.15 24.02 33.10
CA LEU A 483 8.43 24.83 32.11
C LEU A 483 9.12 24.69 30.77
N TYR A 484 8.39 24.20 29.78
CA TYR A 484 8.81 24.12 28.39
C TYR A 484 8.14 25.21 27.55
N ARG A 485 8.85 25.67 26.53
CA ARG A 485 8.33 26.49 25.45
C ARG A 485 8.90 25.95 24.15
N LEU A 486 8.09 25.32 23.32
CA LEU A 486 8.47 24.71 22.04
C LEU A 486 9.69 23.76 22.20
N ASP A 487 9.55 22.79 23.11
CA ASP A 487 10.57 21.83 23.55
C ASP A 487 11.79 22.39 24.29
N ASP A 488 11.97 23.71 24.34
CA ASP A 488 13.06 24.35 25.12
C ASP A 488 12.71 24.41 26.60
N VAL A 489 13.66 24.04 27.46
CA VAL A 489 13.53 24.19 28.92
C VAL A 489 13.71 25.65 29.31
N ILE A 490 12.61 26.29 29.78
CA ILE A 490 12.61 27.70 30.22
C ILE A 490 12.89 27.81 31.70
N ARG A 491 12.35 26.88 32.51
CA ARG A 491 12.49 26.95 33.98
C ARG A 491 12.35 25.58 34.61
N ILE A 492 13.21 25.28 35.56
CA ILE A 492 13.13 24.12 36.44
C ILE A 492 12.81 24.61 37.86
N SER A 493 11.87 23.98 38.53
CA SER A 493 11.55 24.27 39.94
C SER A 493 11.38 22.95 40.68
N ASN A 494 12.20 22.73 41.69
CA ASN A 494 12.10 21.61 42.62
C ASN A 494 11.35 22.13 43.84
N GLU A 495 10.18 21.63 44.12
CA GLU A 495 9.48 21.85 45.39
C GLU A 495 9.62 20.56 46.20
N LYS A 496 10.73 20.43 46.92
CA LYS A 496 10.72 19.64 48.14
C LYS A 496 10.16 20.54 49.25
N LEU A 497 8.93 20.34 49.59
CA LEU A 497 8.37 20.74 50.89
C LEU A 497 8.15 19.49 51.73
#